data_63ff2de5629b5e0a983d055b58dcf59d
#
_entry.id   63ff2de5629b5e0a983d055b58dcf59d
#
_cell.length_a   1.000
_cell.length_b   1.000
_cell.length_c   1.000
_cell.angle_alpha   90.00
_cell.angle_beta   90.00
_cell.angle_gamma   90.00
#
_symmetry.space_group_name_H-M   'P 1'
#
loop_
_entity.id
_entity.type
_entity.pdbx_description
1 polymer ?
#
loop_
_entity_poly.entity_id
_entity_poly.type
_entity_poly.pdbx_seq_one_letter_code
_entity_poly.pdbx_strand_id
1 'polypeptide(L)'
;QISYEIDKSIFFITYFFAPLAYVHFFLYLCSELQVMAVESNCIMEFSAQQIAMLLGGKVTGDADRKVSDIGSIENAKEGQLTFLCDAKYINHLPTTNASVVLMTESIDFEGETNATIIRVENARAAMGQLLSLVAKAINPAKQGVEQPSFVSEGVVIPEDAYIGAFAYIGKNVQLGKGVQIYPHTYIGDNVKIGDNTILYSGVKIYYNCAVGKDCILHAGAVIGADGFGFEPDANKVNQKLPQIGNVIIEDDVEIGANTTIARAMMGSTIVRKNAKLDNLVQIGHNVEVGESDFLCAQVGIAGSTKVGAHSIFAGQVGVAGHIELPDNCVFGAQSGVSGNIRKPGMYQGSPAIDAMNWRRSVIGFKNLPDIMSKLQNIEKKLQ
;
A
#
# COMPACT_ATOMS: atom_id res chain seq x y z
N GLN A 1 41.19 -24.69 3.96
CA GLN A 1 41.30 -25.18 2.56
C GLN A 1 40.57 -26.50 2.46
N ILE A 2 39.31 -26.49 2.04
CA ILE A 2 38.61 -27.67 1.54
C ILE A 2 38.02 -27.22 0.20
N SER A 3 38.67 -27.70 -0.88
CA SER A 3 38.20 -27.55 -2.25
C SER A 3 37.08 -28.56 -2.50
N TYR A 4 35.88 -28.11 -2.85
CA TYR A 4 34.86 -28.97 -3.41
C TYR A 4 34.92 -28.91 -4.94
N GLU A 5 35.39 -29.99 -5.56
CA GLU A 5 35.19 -30.26 -6.98
C GLU A 5 33.71 -30.60 -7.21
N ILE A 6 33.02 -29.78 -8.00
CA ILE A 6 31.66 -30.09 -8.47
C ILE A 6 31.76 -30.92 -9.73
N ASP A 7 31.27 -32.15 -9.64
CA ASP A 7 31.18 -33.13 -10.70
C ASP A 7 30.29 -32.62 -11.87
N LYS A 8 30.87 -32.61 -13.07
CA LYS A 8 30.25 -32.14 -14.33
C LYS A 8 29.21 -33.06 -14.95
N SER A 9 28.72 -34.07 -14.23
CA SER A 9 27.85 -35.13 -14.76
C SER A 9 26.33 -34.89 -14.60
N ILE A 10 25.87 -33.72 -14.14
CA ILE A 10 24.43 -33.43 -13.97
C ILE A 10 23.88 -32.54 -15.13
N PHE A 11 24.48 -32.58 -16.31
CA PHE A 11 24.05 -31.74 -17.42
C PHE A 11 23.18 -32.42 -18.49
N PHE A 12 22.62 -33.61 -18.20
CA PHE A 12 21.75 -34.31 -19.15
C PHE A 12 20.58 -35.01 -18.45
N ILE A 13 19.56 -34.27 -18.07
CA ILE A 13 18.13 -34.69 -18.02
C ILE A 13 17.33 -33.40 -17.86
N THR A 14 16.65 -32.95 -18.92
CA THR A 14 15.29 -32.49 -18.83
C THR A 14 14.89 -31.50 -19.92
N TYR A 15 14.13 -32.01 -20.79
CA TYR A 15 13.16 -31.21 -21.53
C TYR A 15 11.82 -31.94 -21.38
N PHE A 16 11.15 -31.89 -20.20
CA PHE A 16 9.73 -32.33 -20.13
C PHE A 16 9.02 -32.15 -18.76
N PHE A 17 9.45 -31.26 -17.84
CA PHE A 17 8.61 -30.89 -16.67
C PHE A 17 8.91 -29.46 -16.22
N ALA A 18 8.36 -28.46 -16.94
CA ALA A 18 8.77 -27.08 -16.75
C ALA A 18 8.14 -26.29 -15.56
N PRO A 19 6.99 -26.60 -14.93
CA PRO A 19 6.46 -25.72 -13.86
C PRO A 19 6.98 -26.02 -12.44
N LEU A 20 7.26 -27.29 -12.11
CA LEU A 20 7.67 -27.65 -10.73
C LEU A 20 9.16 -27.49 -10.43
N ALA A 21 10.02 -27.69 -11.44
CA ALA A 21 11.47 -27.49 -11.28
C ALA A 21 11.84 -26.02 -11.03
N TYR A 22 11.09 -25.08 -11.58
CA TYR A 22 11.30 -23.64 -11.38
C TYR A 22 10.98 -23.20 -9.94
N VAL A 23 9.93 -23.75 -9.33
CA VAL A 23 9.57 -23.43 -7.95
C VAL A 23 10.60 -24.02 -6.97
N HIS A 24 11.11 -25.21 -7.20
CA HIS A 24 12.15 -25.82 -6.36
C HIS A 24 13.51 -25.15 -6.50
N PHE A 25 13.90 -24.73 -7.71
CA PHE A 25 15.13 -23.97 -7.93
C PHE A 25 15.03 -22.56 -7.31
N PHE A 26 13.86 -21.97 -7.34
CA PHE A 26 13.59 -20.67 -6.72
C PHE A 26 13.63 -20.74 -5.19
N LEU A 27 13.04 -21.77 -4.58
CA LEU A 27 13.13 -22.02 -3.13
C LEU A 27 14.56 -22.34 -2.69
N TYR A 28 15.34 -23.04 -3.51
CA TYR A 28 16.75 -23.31 -3.27
C TYR A 28 17.59 -22.04 -3.33
N LEU A 29 17.40 -21.18 -4.35
CA LEU A 29 18.06 -19.86 -4.43
C LEU A 29 17.69 -18.95 -3.25
N CYS A 30 16.42 -18.93 -2.82
CA CYS A 30 16.01 -18.17 -1.64
C CYS A 30 16.63 -18.71 -0.35
N SER A 31 16.79 -20.04 -0.19
CA SER A 31 17.41 -20.64 0.99
C SER A 31 18.91 -20.41 1.05
N GLU A 32 19.62 -20.50 -0.08
CA GLU A 32 21.05 -20.20 -0.18
C GLU A 32 21.33 -18.70 0.04
N LEU A 33 20.46 -17.82 -0.50
CA LEU A 33 20.57 -16.37 -0.28
C LEU A 33 20.31 -15.98 1.18
N GLN A 34 19.41 -16.67 1.89
CA GLN A 34 19.19 -16.46 3.33
C GLN A 34 20.39 -16.84 4.19
N VAL A 35 21.06 -17.94 3.86
CA VAL A 35 22.25 -18.40 4.60
C VAL A 35 23.45 -17.46 4.36
N MET A 36 23.60 -16.92 3.16
CA MET A 36 24.71 -16.03 2.83
C MET A 36 24.52 -14.59 3.33
N ALA A 37 23.28 -14.11 3.48
CA ALA A 37 22.99 -12.74 3.96
C ALA A 37 23.21 -12.55 5.47
N VAL A 38 23.21 -13.62 6.25
CA VAL A 38 23.36 -13.58 7.72
C VAL A 38 24.83 -13.55 8.17
N GLU A 39 25.77 -14.05 7.37
CA GLU A 39 27.17 -14.22 7.80
C GLU A 39 28.20 -13.24 7.19
N SER A 40 27.80 -12.40 6.24
CA SER A 40 28.73 -11.41 5.67
C SER A 40 27.96 -10.19 5.11
N ASN A 41 28.58 -9.00 5.15
CA ASN A 41 28.23 -7.81 4.35
C ASN A 41 28.33 -8.12 2.82
N CYS A 42 27.73 -9.22 2.37
CA CYS A 42 27.79 -9.66 0.99
C CYS A 42 26.80 -8.83 0.18
N ILE A 43 27.31 -7.95 -0.66
CA ILE A 43 26.54 -7.23 -1.67
C ILE A 43 25.94 -8.30 -2.59
N MET A 44 24.60 -8.43 -2.61
CA MET A 44 23.93 -9.33 -3.53
C MET A 44 24.10 -8.83 -4.96
N GLU A 45 24.82 -9.58 -5.79
CA GLU A 45 24.98 -9.29 -7.21
C GLU A 45 24.13 -10.23 -8.07
N PHE A 46 23.44 -9.66 -9.06
CA PHE A 46 22.66 -10.40 -10.04
C PHE A 46 23.15 -10.10 -11.44
N SER A 47 23.28 -11.11 -12.30
CA SER A 47 23.55 -10.88 -13.73
C SER A 47 22.27 -10.46 -14.46
N ALA A 48 22.42 -9.77 -15.59
CA ALA A 48 21.31 -9.40 -16.46
C ALA A 48 20.49 -10.62 -16.89
N GLN A 49 21.14 -11.77 -17.14
CA GLN A 49 20.49 -13.02 -17.49
C GLN A 49 19.63 -13.56 -16.33
N GLN A 50 20.12 -13.50 -15.10
CA GLN A 50 19.36 -13.95 -13.92
C GLN A 50 18.11 -13.09 -13.72
N ILE A 51 18.24 -11.78 -13.84
CA ILE A 51 17.11 -10.83 -13.74
C ILE A 51 16.10 -11.09 -14.85
N ALA A 52 16.57 -11.27 -16.10
CA ALA A 52 15.69 -11.54 -17.22
C ALA A 52 14.92 -12.86 -17.07
N MET A 53 15.57 -13.92 -16.61
CA MET A 53 14.90 -15.20 -16.32
C MET A 53 13.83 -15.04 -15.25
N LEU A 54 14.11 -14.29 -14.19
CA LEU A 54 13.18 -14.04 -13.10
C LEU A 54 11.94 -13.27 -13.55
N LEU A 55 12.11 -12.30 -14.45
CA LEU A 55 11.06 -11.39 -14.91
C LEU A 55 10.41 -11.80 -16.23
N GLY A 56 10.83 -12.94 -16.83
CA GLY A 56 10.37 -13.37 -18.13
C GLY A 56 10.80 -12.45 -19.28
N GLY A 57 11.91 -11.71 -19.11
CA GLY A 57 12.40 -10.72 -20.06
C GLY A 57 13.40 -11.28 -21.07
N LYS A 58 13.73 -10.46 -22.09
CA LYS A 58 14.72 -10.73 -23.14
C LYS A 58 15.91 -9.80 -22.98
N VAL A 59 17.14 -10.37 -22.94
CA VAL A 59 18.39 -9.61 -22.81
C VAL A 59 18.88 -9.18 -24.18
N THR A 60 19.28 -7.92 -24.28
CA THR A 60 20.04 -7.37 -25.43
C THR A 60 21.29 -6.69 -24.87
N GLY A 61 22.47 -7.17 -25.29
CA GLY A 61 23.78 -6.75 -24.77
C GLY A 61 24.46 -7.86 -23.98
N ASP A 62 25.28 -7.49 -23.00
CA ASP A 62 26.04 -8.41 -22.17
C ASP A 62 25.16 -9.07 -21.09
N ALA A 63 24.87 -10.37 -21.29
CA ALA A 63 24.01 -11.16 -20.39
C ALA A 63 24.64 -11.42 -19.02
N ASP A 64 25.97 -11.40 -18.93
CA ASP A 64 26.71 -11.63 -17.68
C ASP A 64 26.97 -10.34 -16.88
N ARG A 65 26.52 -9.20 -17.40
CA ARG A 65 26.68 -7.90 -16.75
C ARG A 65 25.97 -7.89 -15.39
N LYS A 66 26.74 -7.59 -14.35
CA LYS A 66 26.28 -7.67 -12.97
C LYS A 66 25.77 -6.33 -12.45
N VAL A 67 24.79 -6.40 -11.57
CA VAL A 67 24.25 -5.27 -10.78
C VAL A 67 24.07 -5.68 -9.34
N SER A 68 24.29 -4.74 -8.44
CA SER A 68 24.14 -4.92 -6.99
C SER A 68 23.30 -3.84 -6.33
N ASP A 69 22.86 -2.84 -7.11
CA ASP A 69 22.12 -1.69 -6.59
C ASP A 69 21.16 -1.14 -7.66
N ILE A 70 20.31 -0.20 -7.28
CA ILE A 70 19.28 0.40 -8.13
C ILE A 70 19.45 1.91 -8.14
N GLY A 71 19.33 2.52 -9.33
CA GLY A 71 19.43 3.97 -9.50
C GLY A 71 18.36 4.54 -10.44
N SER A 72 18.15 5.86 -10.39
CA SER A 72 17.31 6.53 -11.39
C SER A 72 18.07 6.60 -12.72
N ILE A 73 17.34 6.58 -13.85
CA ILE A 73 17.98 6.53 -15.19
C ILE A 73 18.90 7.72 -15.44
N GLU A 74 18.62 8.89 -14.84
CA GLU A 74 19.41 10.11 -14.99
C GLU A 74 20.72 10.08 -14.18
N ASN A 75 20.74 9.38 -13.05
CA ASN A 75 21.84 9.44 -12.07
C ASN A 75 22.46 8.07 -11.78
N ALA A 76 22.02 7.03 -12.46
CA ALA A 76 22.54 5.69 -12.24
C ALA A 76 24.06 5.60 -12.54
N LYS A 77 24.72 4.73 -11.82
CA LYS A 77 26.16 4.47 -11.89
C LYS A 77 26.41 3.06 -12.40
N GLU A 78 27.65 2.76 -12.74
CA GLU A 78 28.09 1.40 -13.03
C GLU A 78 27.79 0.46 -11.84
N GLY A 79 27.33 -0.76 -12.13
CA GLY A 79 26.86 -1.70 -11.11
C GLY A 79 25.41 -1.50 -10.68
N GLN A 80 24.71 -0.49 -11.22
CA GLN A 80 23.29 -0.27 -10.90
C GLN A 80 22.34 -0.71 -12.01
N LEU A 81 21.16 -1.17 -11.57
CA LEU A 81 19.97 -1.42 -12.39
C LEU A 81 19.11 -0.17 -12.41
N THR A 82 18.52 0.14 -13.54
CA THR A 82 17.47 1.15 -13.66
C THR A 82 16.29 0.63 -14.48
N PHE A 83 15.22 1.43 -14.63
CA PHE A 83 14.09 1.05 -15.47
C PHE A 83 13.57 2.21 -16.30
N LEU A 84 13.02 1.88 -17.48
CA LEU A 84 12.42 2.80 -18.42
C LEU A 84 11.02 2.30 -18.79
N CYS A 85 10.00 2.90 -18.18
CA CYS A 85 8.59 2.56 -18.38
C CYS A 85 7.78 3.63 -19.13
N ASP A 86 8.37 4.79 -19.43
CA ASP A 86 7.73 5.90 -20.13
C ASP A 86 8.69 6.47 -21.18
N ALA A 87 8.22 6.57 -22.41
CA ALA A 87 9.01 7.03 -23.55
C ALA A 87 9.59 8.45 -23.39
N LYS A 88 9.02 9.28 -22.51
CA LYS A 88 9.56 10.62 -22.21
C LYS A 88 10.98 10.61 -21.64
N TYR A 89 11.40 9.49 -21.02
CA TYR A 89 12.74 9.33 -20.45
C TYR A 89 13.74 8.65 -21.40
N ILE A 90 13.33 8.32 -22.63
CA ILE A 90 14.16 7.60 -23.61
C ILE A 90 15.47 8.34 -23.94
N ASN A 91 15.45 9.67 -23.88
CA ASN A 91 16.61 10.52 -24.15
C ASN A 91 17.76 10.34 -23.12
N HIS A 92 17.49 9.72 -21.98
CA HIS A 92 18.51 9.41 -20.97
C HIS A 92 19.20 8.07 -21.24
N LEU A 93 18.64 7.21 -22.09
CA LEU A 93 19.19 5.88 -22.34
C LEU A 93 20.57 5.86 -23.01
N PRO A 94 20.91 6.77 -23.94
CA PRO A 94 22.27 6.86 -24.50
C PRO A 94 23.33 7.36 -23.50
N THR A 95 22.91 8.12 -22.49
CA THR A 95 23.82 8.82 -21.57
C THR A 95 23.86 8.21 -20.17
N THR A 96 22.97 7.27 -19.88
CA THR A 96 22.97 6.62 -18.56
C THR A 96 24.25 5.80 -18.34
N ASN A 97 24.77 5.85 -17.10
CA ASN A 97 25.87 4.99 -16.65
C ASN A 97 25.35 3.70 -15.97
N ALA A 98 24.04 3.42 -16.03
CA ALA A 98 23.49 2.17 -15.51
C ALA A 98 24.10 0.97 -16.22
N SER A 99 24.41 -0.08 -15.49
CA SER A 99 24.88 -1.34 -16.09
C SER A 99 23.76 -2.08 -16.79
N VAL A 100 22.57 -2.08 -16.22
CA VAL A 100 21.39 -2.78 -16.77
C VAL A 100 20.17 -1.87 -16.74
N VAL A 101 19.35 -1.93 -17.79
CA VAL A 101 18.09 -1.18 -17.91
C VAL A 101 16.95 -2.13 -18.16
N LEU A 102 15.96 -2.17 -17.28
CA LEU A 102 14.64 -2.78 -17.56
C LEU A 102 13.86 -1.86 -18.47
N MET A 103 13.45 -2.30 -19.64
CA MET A 103 12.74 -1.47 -20.61
C MET A 103 11.42 -2.14 -21.00
N THR A 104 10.33 -1.36 -21.04
CA THR A 104 9.04 -1.86 -21.53
C THR A 104 9.13 -2.20 -23.02
N GLU A 105 8.62 -3.37 -23.43
CA GLU A 105 8.73 -3.87 -24.81
C GLU A 105 8.14 -2.91 -25.86
N SER A 106 7.09 -2.16 -25.51
CA SER A 106 6.44 -1.21 -26.43
C SER A 106 7.23 0.08 -26.67
N ILE A 107 8.37 0.28 -25.99
CA ILE A 107 9.22 1.45 -26.20
C ILE A 107 10.28 1.11 -27.24
N ASP A 108 10.21 1.73 -28.42
CA ASP A 108 11.21 1.59 -29.48
C ASP A 108 12.41 2.47 -29.18
N PHE A 109 13.61 1.90 -29.36
CA PHE A 109 14.88 2.60 -29.23
C PHE A 109 15.85 2.09 -30.30
N GLU A 110 16.26 2.97 -31.20
CA GLU A 110 17.19 2.70 -32.31
C GLU A 110 18.59 3.30 -32.06
N GLY A 111 18.83 3.87 -30.87
CA GLY A 111 20.12 4.47 -30.52
C GLY A 111 21.13 3.47 -29.97
N GLU A 112 22.36 3.94 -29.74
CA GLU A 112 23.41 3.20 -29.02
C GLU A 112 23.34 3.48 -27.51
N THR A 113 23.61 2.47 -26.71
CA THR A 113 23.75 2.56 -25.26
C THR A 113 24.81 1.58 -24.76
N ASN A 114 25.51 1.95 -23.71
CA ASN A 114 26.48 1.08 -23.03
C ASN A 114 25.80 0.13 -22.03
N ALA A 115 24.53 0.33 -21.72
CA ALA A 115 23.77 -0.50 -20.79
C ALA A 115 23.29 -1.78 -21.46
N THR A 116 23.25 -2.87 -20.71
CA THR A 116 22.53 -4.08 -21.12
C THR A 116 21.04 -3.84 -20.92
N ILE A 117 20.24 -4.07 -21.95
CA ILE A 117 18.78 -3.87 -21.91
C ILE A 117 18.08 -5.21 -21.65
N ILE A 118 17.17 -5.22 -20.68
CA ILE A 118 16.24 -6.32 -20.44
C ILE A 118 14.85 -5.83 -20.85
N ARG A 119 14.31 -6.36 -21.96
CA ARG A 119 12.95 -6.04 -22.41
C ARG A 119 11.94 -6.90 -21.68
N VAL A 120 10.92 -6.25 -21.09
CA VAL A 120 9.81 -6.88 -20.36
C VAL A 120 8.50 -6.25 -20.79
N GLU A 121 7.38 -6.94 -20.62
CA GLU A 121 6.05 -6.42 -20.97
C GLU A 121 5.75 -5.07 -20.29
N ASN A 122 6.06 -4.96 -19.01
CA ASN A 122 5.87 -3.74 -18.21
C ASN A 122 7.05 -3.55 -17.23
N ALA A 123 7.96 -2.64 -17.54
CA ALA A 123 9.18 -2.40 -16.76
C ALA A 123 8.88 -1.91 -15.33
N ARG A 124 7.78 -1.17 -15.10
CA ARG A 124 7.38 -0.73 -13.76
C ARG A 124 6.92 -1.90 -12.88
N ALA A 125 6.08 -2.77 -13.43
CA ALA A 125 5.61 -3.96 -12.73
C ALA A 125 6.77 -4.93 -12.46
N ALA A 126 7.65 -5.14 -13.43
CA ALA A 126 8.86 -5.96 -13.30
C ALA A 126 9.81 -5.43 -12.21
N MET A 127 10.03 -4.12 -12.16
CA MET A 127 10.80 -3.49 -11.10
C MET A 127 10.13 -3.70 -9.72
N GLY A 128 8.81 -3.55 -9.62
CA GLY A 128 8.04 -3.82 -8.40
C GLY A 128 8.21 -5.26 -7.91
N GLN A 129 8.19 -6.24 -8.81
CA GLN A 129 8.45 -7.65 -8.47
C GLN A 129 9.87 -7.85 -7.94
N LEU A 130 10.87 -7.28 -8.60
CA LEU A 130 12.26 -7.37 -8.17
C LEU A 130 12.46 -6.73 -6.79
N LEU A 131 11.93 -5.52 -6.57
CA LEU A 131 11.98 -4.83 -5.28
C LEU A 131 11.32 -5.65 -4.17
N SER A 132 10.20 -6.31 -4.46
CA SER A 132 9.51 -7.18 -3.49
C SER A 132 10.36 -8.37 -3.07
N LEU A 133 11.11 -8.97 -4.00
CA LEU A 133 12.03 -10.07 -3.72
C LEU A 133 13.22 -9.60 -2.89
N VAL A 134 13.82 -8.46 -3.27
CA VAL A 134 14.93 -7.86 -2.52
C VAL A 134 14.47 -7.49 -1.10
N ALA A 135 13.29 -6.90 -0.94
CA ALA A 135 12.73 -6.55 0.37
C ALA A 135 12.53 -7.78 1.27
N LYS A 136 12.03 -8.90 0.72
CA LYS A 136 11.91 -10.17 1.45
C LYS A 136 13.26 -10.76 1.86
N ALA A 137 14.28 -10.61 1.02
CA ALA A 137 15.63 -11.08 1.32
C ALA A 137 16.32 -10.24 2.40
N ILE A 138 16.15 -8.90 2.36
CA ILE A 138 16.70 -7.97 3.35
C ILE A 138 15.98 -8.09 4.71
N ASN A 139 14.67 -8.29 4.70
CA ASN A 139 13.86 -8.40 5.91
C ASN A 139 12.98 -9.66 5.84
N PRO A 140 13.58 -10.85 6.05
CA PRO A 140 12.84 -12.10 6.00
C PRO A 140 11.79 -12.17 7.10
N ALA A 141 10.71 -12.92 6.85
CA ALA A 141 9.69 -13.19 7.85
C ALA A 141 10.34 -13.82 9.10
N LYS A 142 10.01 -13.27 10.25
CA LYS A 142 10.47 -13.76 11.54
C LYS A 142 9.58 -14.91 12.01
N GLN A 143 10.05 -15.67 12.98
CA GLN A 143 9.29 -16.76 13.63
C GLN A 143 9.52 -16.75 15.12
N GLY A 144 8.55 -17.33 15.85
CA GLY A 144 8.62 -17.51 17.29
C GLY A 144 8.07 -16.34 18.10
N VAL A 145 8.21 -16.46 19.42
CA VAL A 145 7.65 -15.52 20.39
C VAL A 145 8.77 -14.88 21.20
N GLU A 146 8.96 -13.58 21.05
CA GLU A 146 9.90 -12.80 21.85
C GLU A 146 9.34 -12.48 23.24
N GLN A 147 10.21 -12.39 24.23
CA GLN A 147 9.85 -12.07 25.60
C GLN A 147 10.44 -10.71 26.05
N PRO A 148 9.74 -9.94 26.92
CA PRO A 148 8.43 -10.28 27.49
C PRO A 148 7.30 -9.99 26.53
N SER A 149 6.34 -10.89 26.38
CA SER A 149 5.08 -10.69 25.68
C SER A 149 3.95 -11.34 26.49
N PHE A 150 2.71 -10.87 26.28
CA PHE A 150 1.54 -11.45 26.94
C PHE A 150 0.62 -12.10 25.91
N VAL A 151 0.36 -13.38 26.08
CA VAL A 151 -0.62 -14.14 25.28
C VAL A 151 -1.62 -14.76 26.23
N SER A 152 -2.91 -14.48 26.06
CA SER A 152 -3.97 -15.05 26.91
C SER A 152 -4.02 -16.57 26.77
N GLU A 153 -4.36 -17.22 27.88
CA GLU A 153 -4.52 -18.68 27.93
C GLU A 153 -5.52 -19.18 26.88
N GLY A 154 -5.21 -20.30 26.22
CA GLY A 154 -6.05 -20.90 25.18
C GLY A 154 -5.91 -20.29 23.78
N VAL A 155 -5.13 -19.24 23.59
CA VAL A 155 -4.80 -18.73 22.26
C VAL A 155 -3.79 -19.64 21.59
N VAL A 156 -4.11 -20.16 20.40
CA VAL A 156 -3.23 -21.00 19.59
C VAL A 156 -2.36 -20.12 18.71
N ILE A 157 -1.04 -20.21 18.88
CA ILE A 157 -0.05 -19.52 18.04
C ILE A 157 0.40 -20.50 16.95
N PRO A 158 0.25 -20.17 15.66
CA PRO A 158 0.80 -20.98 14.57
C PRO A 158 2.32 -21.07 14.65
N GLU A 159 2.89 -22.22 14.23
CA GLU A 159 4.33 -22.48 14.30
C GLU A 159 5.17 -21.50 13.47
N ASP A 160 4.59 -21.00 12.37
CA ASP A 160 5.19 -20.05 11.43
C ASP A 160 4.89 -18.57 11.77
N ALA A 161 4.20 -18.30 12.87
CA ALA A 161 3.89 -16.94 13.32
C ALA A 161 5.07 -16.31 14.08
N TYR A 162 5.12 -14.97 14.04
CA TYR A 162 6.03 -14.17 14.86
C TYR A 162 5.25 -13.25 15.80
N ILE A 163 5.65 -13.24 17.07
CA ILE A 163 5.13 -12.34 18.10
C ILE A 163 6.30 -11.60 18.74
N GLY A 164 6.40 -10.31 18.47
CA GLY A 164 7.46 -9.44 18.99
C GLY A 164 7.30 -9.11 20.47
N ALA A 165 8.39 -8.67 21.08
CA ALA A 165 8.44 -8.28 22.48
C ALA A 165 7.41 -7.19 22.83
N PHE A 166 6.86 -7.26 24.06
CA PHE A 166 5.83 -6.36 24.57
C PHE A 166 4.50 -6.36 23.78
N ALA A 167 4.27 -7.35 22.92
CA ALA A 167 2.96 -7.56 22.35
C ALA A 167 1.98 -8.07 23.41
N TYR A 168 0.72 -7.61 23.30
CA TYR A 168 -0.40 -8.09 24.12
C TYR A 168 -1.44 -8.75 23.22
N ILE A 169 -1.78 -10.01 23.49
CA ILE A 169 -2.79 -10.78 22.77
C ILE A 169 -3.87 -11.22 23.75
N GLY A 170 -5.08 -10.68 23.54
CA GLY A 170 -6.25 -10.86 24.38
C GLY A 170 -6.87 -12.25 24.26
N LYS A 171 -7.98 -12.45 24.99
CA LYS A 171 -8.69 -13.75 25.04
C LYS A 171 -9.38 -14.06 23.71
N ASN A 172 -9.44 -15.35 23.37
CA ASN A 172 -10.14 -15.86 22.19
C ASN A 172 -9.65 -15.25 20.86
N VAL A 173 -8.44 -14.69 20.81
CA VAL A 173 -7.84 -14.22 19.57
C VAL A 173 -7.56 -15.41 18.66
N GLN A 174 -7.88 -15.27 17.39
CA GLN A 174 -7.60 -16.25 16.35
C GLN A 174 -6.52 -15.70 15.43
N LEU A 175 -5.40 -16.40 15.31
CA LEU A 175 -4.27 -16.03 14.47
C LEU A 175 -4.16 -16.98 13.28
N GLY A 176 -4.06 -16.44 12.09
CA GLY A 176 -3.76 -17.17 10.86
C GLY A 176 -2.30 -17.59 10.76
N LYS A 177 -1.98 -18.43 9.78
CA LYS A 177 -0.62 -18.89 9.48
C LYS A 177 0.25 -17.73 8.99
N GLY A 178 1.55 -17.75 9.30
CA GLY A 178 2.52 -16.78 8.81
C GLY A 178 2.30 -15.34 9.32
N VAL A 179 1.42 -15.12 10.31
CA VAL A 179 1.14 -13.80 10.87
C VAL A 179 2.40 -13.22 11.50
N GLN A 180 2.69 -11.94 11.22
CA GLN A 180 3.83 -11.20 11.75
C GLN A 180 3.33 -10.09 12.69
N ILE A 181 3.47 -10.27 14.00
CA ILE A 181 3.05 -9.30 15.03
C ILE A 181 4.30 -8.66 15.62
N TYR A 182 4.56 -7.43 15.24
CA TYR A 182 5.76 -6.69 15.68
C TYR A 182 5.62 -6.14 17.10
N PRO A 183 6.73 -5.73 17.75
CA PRO A 183 6.74 -5.28 19.15
C PRO A 183 5.72 -4.19 19.48
N HIS A 184 5.22 -4.18 20.73
CA HIS A 184 4.26 -3.22 21.27
C HIS A 184 2.88 -3.23 20.57
N THR A 185 2.54 -4.27 19.83
CA THR A 185 1.20 -4.43 19.22
C THR A 185 0.20 -4.86 20.28
N TYR A 186 -0.98 -4.23 20.30
CA TYR A 186 -2.10 -4.60 21.15
C TYR A 186 -3.23 -5.23 20.33
N ILE A 187 -3.61 -6.45 20.68
CA ILE A 187 -4.74 -7.19 20.09
C ILE A 187 -5.74 -7.51 21.19
N GLY A 188 -6.91 -6.87 21.12
CA GLY A 188 -7.98 -7.04 22.10
C GLY A 188 -8.69 -8.39 21.99
N ASP A 189 -9.63 -8.65 22.90
CA ASP A 189 -10.36 -9.91 22.98
C ASP A 189 -11.21 -10.18 21.73
N ASN A 190 -11.33 -11.46 21.36
CA ASN A 190 -12.15 -11.97 20.23
C ASN A 190 -11.74 -11.40 18.85
N VAL A 191 -10.53 -10.87 18.68
CA VAL A 191 -10.02 -10.40 17.39
C VAL A 191 -9.65 -11.59 16.51
N LYS A 192 -9.87 -11.45 15.20
CA LYS A 192 -9.46 -12.43 14.20
C LYS A 192 -8.45 -11.80 13.25
N ILE A 193 -7.33 -12.46 13.01
CA ILE A 193 -6.29 -12.05 12.07
C ILE A 193 -6.09 -13.17 11.06
N GLY A 194 -6.22 -12.86 9.78
CA GLY A 194 -6.03 -13.82 8.67
C GLY A 194 -4.56 -14.14 8.39
N ASP A 195 -4.35 -15.13 7.53
CA ASP A 195 -3.02 -15.64 7.17
C ASP A 195 -2.13 -14.54 6.56
N ASN A 196 -0.81 -14.63 6.79
CA ASN A 196 0.24 -13.75 6.24
C ASN A 196 0.08 -12.25 6.56
N THR A 197 -0.80 -11.88 7.46
CA THR A 197 -1.03 -10.48 7.82
C THR A 197 0.11 -9.96 8.69
N ILE A 198 0.57 -8.74 8.38
CA ILE A 198 1.67 -8.07 9.07
C ILE A 198 1.12 -6.91 9.88
N LEU A 199 1.34 -6.94 11.19
CA LEU A 199 1.02 -5.88 12.13
C LEU A 199 2.31 -5.24 12.62
N TYR A 200 2.68 -4.08 12.07
CA TYR A 200 3.90 -3.38 12.49
C TYR A 200 3.80 -2.82 13.90
N SER A 201 4.93 -2.41 14.45
CA SER A 201 5.07 -2.00 15.86
C SER A 201 4.02 -0.97 16.29
N GLY A 202 3.41 -1.20 17.43
CA GLY A 202 2.44 -0.29 18.04
C GLY A 202 1.07 -0.25 17.38
N VAL A 203 0.74 -1.15 16.45
CA VAL A 203 -0.62 -1.33 15.94
C VAL A 203 -1.54 -1.72 17.10
N LYS A 204 -2.75 -1.15 17.13
CA LYS A 204 -3.76 -1.42 18.15
C LYS A 204 -5.05 -1.86 17.50
N ILE A 205 -5.47 -3.09 17.81
CA ILE A 205 -6.73 -3.64 17.33
C ILE A 205 -7.64 -3.90 18.55
N TYR A 206 -8.73 -3.17 18.61
CA TYR A 206 -9.69 -3.29 19.70
C TYR A 206 -10.53 -4.57 19.57
N TYR A 207 -11.21 -4.93 20.65
CA TYR A 207 -12.01 -6.16 20.76
C TYR A 207 -13.05 -6.33 19.64
N ASN A 208 -13.36 -7.59 19.31
CA ASN A 208 -14.35 -8.03 18.31
C ASN A 208 -14.08 -7.56 16.86
N CYS A 209 -12.91 -7.01 16.55
CA CYS A 209 -12.54 -6.63 15.19
C CYS A 209 -11.99 -7.83 14.40
N ALA A 210 -12.05 -7.73 13.08
CA ALA A 210 -11.48 -8.74 12.19
C ALA A 210 -10.58 -8.09 11.13
N VAL A 211 -9.45 -8.74 10.85
CA VAL A 211 -8.51 -8.39 9.77
C VAL A 211 -8.34 -9.62 8.89
N GLY A 212 -8.48 -9.46 7.59
CA GLY A 212 -8.35 -10.50 6.58
C GLY A 212 -6.93 -11.00 6.39
N LYS A 213 -6.70 -11.71 5.29
CA LYS A 213 -5.41 -12.28 4.90
C LYS A 213 -4.58 -11.28 4.12
N ASP A 214 -3.26 -11.49 4.14
CA ASP A 214 -2.31 -10.74 3.32
C ASP A 214 -2.41 -9.21 3.52
N CYS A 215 -2.89 -8.78 4.71
CA CYS A 215 -3.00 -7.38 5.06
C CYS A 215 -1.70 -6.84 5.65
N ILE A 216 -1.45 -5.54 5.47
CA ILE A 216 -0.32 -4.83 6.07
C ILE A 216 -0.85 -3.64 6.86
N LEU A 217 -0.65 -3.63 8.18
CA LEU A 217 -0.99 -2.52 9.05
C LEU A 217 0.29 -1.87 9.55
N HIS A 218 0.53 -0.64 9.13
CA HIS A 218 1.75 0.09 9.50
C HIS A 218 1.72 0.64 10.92
N ALA A 219 2.89 1.05 11.41
CA ALA A 219 3.12 1.41 12.79
C ALA A 219 2.12 2.44 13.34
N GLY A 220 1.60 2.20 14.52
CA GLY A 220 0.67 3.09 15.20
C GLY A 220 -0.75 3.12 14.65
N ALA A 221 -1.11 2.34 13.63
CA ALA A 221 -2.48 2.24 13.15
C ALA A 221 -3.42 1.77 14.29
N VAL A 222 -4.62 2.36 14.36
CA VAL A 222 -5.62 2.08 15.41
C VAL A 222 -6.92 1.61 14.78
N ILE A 223 -7.30 0.38 15.06
CA ILE A 223 -8.48 -0.28 14.49
C ILE A 223 -9.51 -0.52 15.58
N GLY A 224 -10.69 0.06 15.41
CA GLY A 224 -11.83 -0.20 16.31
C GLY A 224 -11.88 0.66 17.57
N ALA A 225 -11.20 1.83 17.61
CA ALA A 225 -11.48 2.85 18.60
C ALA A 225 -12.93 3.33 18.47
N ASP A 226 -13.52 3.83 19.56
CA ASP A 226 -14.90 4.31 19.55
C ASP A 226 -15.14 5.37 18.48
N GLY A 227 -16.24 5.28 17.78
CA GLY A 227 -16.73 6.33 16.89
C GLY A 227 -17.09 7.61 17.68
N PHE A 228 -17.11 8.74 16.97
CA PHE A 228 -17.46 10.04 17.52
C PHE A 228 -19.00 10.18 17.58
N GLY A 229 -19.60 9.62 18.65
CA GLY A 229 -21.05 9.63 18.90
C GLY A 229 -21.36 10.31 20.22
N PHE A 230 -22.07 11.45 20.16
CA PHE A 230 -22.51 12.20 21.33
C PHE A 230 -23.90 12.78 21.06
N GLU A 231 -24.73 12.87 22.11
CA GLU A 231 -26.04 13.51 22.11
C GLU A 231 -26.10 14.55 23.24
N PRO A 232 -26.43 15.81 22.94
CA PRO A 232 -26.56 16.81 23.99
C PRO A 232 -27.83 16.54 24.81
N ASP A 233 -27.70 16.58 26.15
CA ASP A 233 -28.85 16.54 27.05
C ASP A 233 -29.60 17.89 27.08
N ALA A 234 -30.63 17.98 27.92
CA ALA A 234 -31.44 19.18 28.09
C ALA A 234 -30.65 20.42 28.52
N ASN A 235 -29.47 20.24 29.13
CA ASN A 235 -28.55 21.28 29.56
C ASN A 235 -27.46 21.55 28.52
N LYS A 236 -27.54 20.97 27.32
CA LYS A 236 -26.54 21.03 26.27
C LYS A 236 -25.19 20.38 26.64
N VAL A 237 -25.19 19.45 27.58
CA VAL A 237 -24.02 18.66 27.93
C VAL A 237 -23.98 17.43 27.04
N ASN A 238 -22.85 17.24 26.33
CA ASN A 238 -22.69 16.13 25.43
C ASN A 238 -22.56 14.80 26.18
N GLN A 239 -23.52 13.91 26.01
CA GLN A 239 -23.54 12.56 26.55
C GLN A 239 -22.97 11.60 25.51
N LYS A 240 -22.01 10.75 25.91
CA LYS A 240 -21.41 9.77 25.02
C LYS A 240 -22.43 8.68 24.65
N LEU A 241 -22.56 8.42 23.36
CA LEU A 241 -23.27 7.25 22.82
C LEU A 241 -22.30 6.06 22.72
N PRO A 242 -22.53 4.95 23.45
CA PRO A 242 -21.69 3.77 23.39
C PRO A 242 -21.57 3.22 21.97
N GLN A 243 -20.37 2.80 21.62
CA GLN A 243 -20.05 2.20 20.32
C GLN A 243 -19.83 0.70 20.51
N ILE A 244 -20.79 -0.13 20.17
CA ILE A 244 -20.81 -1.57 20.45
C ILE A 244 -20.53 -2.45 19.22
N GLY A 245 -20.43 -1.83 18.04
CA GLY A 245 -20.08 -2.52 16.81
C GLY A 245 -18.58 -2.83 16.72
N ASN A 246 -18.12 -3.14 15.52
CA ASN A 246 -16.72 -3.50 15.27
C ASN A 246 -16.17 -2.90 13.98
N VAL A 247 -14.96 -3.31 13.61
CA VAL A 247 -14.33 -3.06 12.31
C VAL A 247 -14.05 -4.41 11.64
N ILE A 248 -14.33 -4.47 10.34
CA ILE A 248 -13.95 -5.59 9.46
C ILE A 248 -13.04 -5.03 8.36
N ILE A 249 -11.82 -5.54 8.31
CA ILE A 249 -10.86 -5.29 7.23
C ILE A 249 -10.81 -6.56 6.41
N GLU A 250 -11.13 -6.48 5.12
CA GLU A 250 -11.07 -7.62 4.21
C GLU A 250 -9.64 -7.93 3.76
N ASP A 251 -9.44 -8.88 2.85
CA ASP A 251 -8.13 -9.35 2.41
C ASP A 251 -7.37 -8.31 1.57
N ASP A 252 -6.03 -8.43 1.51
CA ASP A 252 -5.12 -7.60 0.69
C ASP A 252 -5.18 -6.09 1.00
N VAL A 253 -5.65 -5.68 2.17
CA VAL A 253 -5.74 -4.27 2.57
C VAL A 253 -4.42 -3.79 3.14
N GLU A 254 -4.02 -2.58 2.76
CA GLU A 254 -2.87 -1.90 3.37
C GLU A 254 -3.32 -0.63 4.10
N ILE A 255 -2.87 -0.47 5.34
CA ILE A 255 -3.24 0.65 6.22
C ILE A 255 -1.98 1.36 6.69
N GLY A 256 -1.84 2.61 6.30
CA GLY A 256 -0.70 3.47 6.60
C GLY A 256 -0.54 3.81 8.09
N ALA A 257 0.63 4.34 8.41
CA ALA A 257 1.00 4.66 9.79
C ALA A 257 0.06 5.70 10.42
N ASN A 258 -0.29 5.47 11.69
CA ASN A 258 -1.18 6.34 12.49
C ASN A 258 -2.57 6.56 11.86
N THR A 259 -3.00 5.75 10.93
CA THR A 259 -4.36 5.74 10.39
C THR A 259 -5.31 5.19 11.45
N THR A 260 -6.47 5.82 11.61
CA THR A 260 -7.48 5.45 12.60
C THR A 260 -8.78 5.06 11.92
N ILE A 261 -9.29 3.86 12.23
CA ILE A 261 -10.57 3.35 11.74
C ILE A 261 -11.48 3.14 12.95
N ALA A 262 -12.51 3.99 13.08
CA ALA A 262 -13.44 3.92 14.18
C ALA A 262 -14.40 2.74 14.02
N ARG A 263 -14.77 2.11 15.14
CA ARG A 263 -15.81 1.09 15.16
C ARG A 263 -17.17 1.66 14.86
N ALA A 264 -18.04 0.85 14.31
CA ALA A 264 -19.44 1.19 14.16
C ALA A 264 -20.15 1.37 15.52
N MET A 265 -21.14 2.22 15.56
CA MET A 265 -22.05 2.29 16.72
C MET A 265 -22.78 0.95 16.90
N MET A 266 -23.31 0.39 15.82
CA MET A 266 -23.88 -0.95 15.71
C MET A 266 -23.50 -1.52 14.34
N GLY A 267 -23.32 -2.83 14.22
CA GLY A 267 -22.83 -3.47 13.00
C GLY A 267 -21.35 -3.27 12.80
N SER A 268 -20.91 -2.93 11.62
CA SER A 268 -19.49 -2.88 11.25
C SER A 268 -19.13 -1.62 10.47
N THR A 269 -17.95 -1.08 10.72
CA THR A 269 -17.18 -0.26 9.78
C THR A 269 -16.40 -1.21 8.90
N ILE A 270 -16.42 -1.05 7.59
CA ILE A 270 -15.88 -2.06 6.66
C ILE A 270 -14.85 -1.40 5.74
N VAL A 271 -13.70 -2.05 5.59
CA VAL A 271 -12.70 -1.75 4.56
C VAL A 271 -12.65 -2.95 3.62
N ARG A 272 -13.10 -2.75 2.39
CA ARG A 272 -13.21 -3.81 1.39
C ARG A 272 -11.84 -4.23 0.86
N LYS A 273 -11.84 -5.39 0.22
CA LYS A 273 -10.66 -6.04 -0.33
C LYS A 273 -9.78 -5.09 -1.14
N ASN A 274 -8.45 -5.25 -1.00
CA ASN A 274 -7.43 -4.54 -1.77
C ASN A 274 -7.46 -2.99 -1.64
N ALA A 275 -8.22 -2.42 -0.72
CA ALA A 275 -8.16 -0.98 -0.46
C ALA A 275 -6.79 -0.59 0.12
N LYS A 276 -6.29 0.58 -0.27
CA LYS A 276 -5.00 1.13 0.18
C LYS A 276 -5.23 2.48 0.85
N LEU A 277 -4.99 2.51 2.15
CA LEU A 277 -5.12 3.70 2.98
C LEU A 277 -3.72 4.15 3.37
N ASP A 278 -3.37 5.36 3.01
CA ASP A 278 -2.07 5.98 3.33
C ASP A 278 -2.03 6.45 4.80
N ASN A 279 -0.98 7.13 5.18
CA ASN A 279 -0.74 7.58 6.54
C ASN A 279 -1.74 8.65 6.99
N LEU A 280 -2.10 8.65 8.28
CA LEU A 280 -2.95 9.65 8.92
C LEU A 280 -4.38 9.73 8.33
N VAL A 281 -4.88 8.68 7.71
CA VAL A 281 -6.26 8.60 7.23
C VAL A 281 -7.20 8.40 8.41
N GLN A 282 -8.35 9.09 8.40
CA GLN A 282 -9.42 8.93 9.40
C GLN A 282 -10.68 8.33 8.75
N ILE A 283 -11.07 7.15 9.20
CA ILE A 283 -12.34 6.51 8.82
C ILE A 283 -13.30 6.55 10.00
N GLY A 284 -14.44 7.22 9.81
CA GLY A 284 -15.50 7.35 10.78
C GLY A 284 -16.28 6.05 11.03
N HIS A 285 -17.14 6.06 12.06
CA HIS A 285 -17.98 4.92 12.39
C HIS A 285 -18.96 4.56 11.27
N ASN A 286 -19.23 3.28 11.08
CA ASN A 286 -20.18 2.78 10.06
C ASN A 286 -19.83 3.18 8.61
N VAL A 287 -18.61 3.56 8.33
CA VAL A 287 -18.13 3.82 6.95
C VAL A 287 -17.90 2.48 6.25
N GLU A 288 -18.20 2.45 4.97
CA GLU A 288 -17.80 1.38 4.06
C GLU A 288 -16.86 1.97 3.01
N VAL A 289 -15.59 1.56 3.03
CA VAL A 289 -14.57 1.87 2.01
C VAL A 289 -14.65 0.81 0.94
N GLY A 290 -14.73 1.22 -0.32
CA GLY A 290 -14.92 0.32 -1.46
C GLY A 290 -13.71 -0.55 -1.79
N GLU A 291 -13.93 -1.58 -2.60
CA GLU A 291 -12.87 -2.47 -3.08
C GLU A 291 -11.88 -1.70 -3.95
N SER A 292 -10.60 -1.94 -3.73
CA SER A 292 -9.50 -1.32 -4.51
C SER A 292 -9.50 0.21 -4.49
N ASP A 293 -10.05 0.83 -3.44
CA ASP A 293 -9.98 2.28 -3.24
C ASP A 293 -8.57 2.72 -2.84
N PHE A 294 -8.17 3.92 -3.29
CA PHE A 294 -6.94 4.59 -2.86
C PHE A 294 -7.27 5.84 -2.05
N LEU A 295 -6.92 5.84 -0.78
CA LEU A 295 -7.07 7.00 0.11
C LEU A 295 -5.67 7.51 0.46
N CYS A 296 -5.25 8.61 -0.17
CA CYS A 296 -3.95 9.21 0.12
C CYS A 296 -3.92 9.86 1.51
N ALA A 297 -2.74 10.33 1.91
CA ALA A 297 -2.50 10.82 3.26
C ALA A 297 -3.50 11.89 3.71
N GLN A 298 -3.91 11.79 4.98
CA GLN A 298 -4.80 12.74 5.66
C GLN A 298 -6.22 12.83 5.07
N VAL A 299 -6.67 11.85 4.29
CA VAL A 299 -8.08 11.76 3.89
C VAL A 299 -8.93 11.49 5.13
N GLY A 300 -10.06 12.21 5.24
CA GLY A 300 -11.05 12.02 6.29
C GLY A 300 -12.42 11.67 5.73
N ILE A 301 -12.96 10.51 6.11
CA ILE A 301 -14.31 10.09 5.73
C ILE A 301 -15.17 10.06 7.00
N ALA A 302 -16.19 10.91 7.03
CA ALA A 302 -17.10 11.01 8.18
C ALA A 302 -18.08 9.84 8.24
N GLY A 303 -18.66 9.63 9.42
CA GLY A 303 -19.46 8.45 9.75
C GLY A 303 -20.61 8.15 8.80
N SER A 304 -20.95 6.88 8.67
CA SER A 304 -22.09 6.34 7.87
C SER A 304 -22.03 6.63 6.38
N THR A 305 -20.85 6.95 5.85
CA THR A 305 -20.61 7.16 4.41
C THR A 305 -20.31 5.83 3.73
N LYS A 306 -20.84 5.63 2.53
CA LYS A 306 -20.53 4.50 1.66
C LYS A 306 -19.75 4.97 0.44
N VAL A 307 -18.59 4.41 0.24
CA VAL A 307 -17.71 4.67 -0.91
C VAL A 307 -17.80 3.49 -1.87
N GLY A 308 -18.07 3.79 -3.14
CA GLY A 308 -18.03 2.79 -4.21
C GLY A 308 -16.59 2.40 -4.56
N ALA A 309 -16.44 1.26 -5.21
CA ALA A 309 -15.16 0.65 -5.55
C ALA A 309 -14.31 1.48 -6.54
N HIS A 310 -13.00 1.22 -6.56
CA HIS A 310 -12.02 1.78 -7.52
C HIS A 310 -11.94 3.31 -7.53
N SER A 311 -12.22 3.93 -6.38
CA SER A 311 -12.16 5.38 -6.23
C SER A 311 -10.81 5.85 -5.70
N ILE A 312 -10.41 7.07 -6.06
CA ILE A 312 -9.13 7.66 -5.67
C ILE A 312 -9.39 8.98 -4.95
N PHE A 313 -8.92 9.06 -3.71
CA PHE A 313 -8.95 10.27 -2.90
C PHE A 313 -7.54 10.79 -2.76
N ALA A 314 -7.22 11.90 -3.41
CA ALA A 314 -5.93 12.55 -3.24
C ALA A 314 -5.80 13.14 -1.81
N GLY A 315 -4.59 13.57 -1.45
CA GLY A 315 -4.28 13.99 -0.08
C GLY A 315 -5.23 15.06 0.47
N GLN A 316 -5.59 14.92 1.75
CA GLN A 316 -6.41 15.87 2.51
C GLN A 316 -7.85 16.04 1.99
N VAL A 317 -8.39 15.09 1.25
CA VAL A 317 -9.81 15.11 0.88
C VAL A 317 -10.66 14.86 2.13
N GLY A 318 -11.70 15.68 2.31
CA GLY A 318 -12.69 15.53 3.37
C GLY A 318 -14.05 15.11 2.79
N VAL A 319 -14.67 14.10 3.37
CA VAL A 319 -15.97 13.57 2.93
C VAL A 319 -16.98 13.69 4.07
N ALA A 320 -18.13 14.33 3.79
CA ALA A 320 -19.21 14.47 4.76
C ALA A 320 -19.83 13.13 5.12
N GLY A 321 -20.46 13.07 6.30
CA GLY A 321 -21.16 11.88 6.78
C GLY A 321 -22.49 11.63 6.08
N HIS A 322 -22.93 10.36 6.15
CA HIS A 322 -24.25 9.91 5.67
C HIS A 322 -24.47 10.13 4.16
N ILE A 323 -23.40 10.04 3.35
CA ILE A 323 -23.47 10.18 1.90
C ILE A 323 -23.04 8.89 1.18
N GLU A 324 -23.43 8.78 -0.08
CA GLU A 324 -23.06 7.68 -0.96
C GLU A 324 -22.29 8.21 -2.17
N LEU A 325 -21.17 7.57 -2.46
CA LEU A 325 -20.30 7.86 -3.60
C LEU A 325 -20.30 6.66 -4.54
N PRO A 326 -20.48 6.83 -5.84
CA PRO A 326 -20.45 5.72 -6.79
C PRO A 326 -19.01 5.22 -7.02
N ASP A 327 -18.90 4.08 -7.70
CA ASP A 327 -17.62 3.53 -8.14
C ASP A 327 -16.88 4.48 -9.08
N ASN A 328 -15.55 4.33 -9.19
CA ASN A 328 -14.70 5.02 -10.15
C ASN A 328 -14.72 6.55 -10.03
N CYS A 329 -14.76 7.08 -8.82
CA CYS A 329 -14.61 8.50 -8.55
C CYS A 329 -13.15 8.87 -8.28
N VAL A 330 -12.73 10.05 -8.76
CA VAL A 330 -11.41 10.63 -8.47
C VAL A 330 -11.60 11.99 -7.84
N PHE A 331 -11.06 12.18 -6.63
CA PHE A 331 -11.13 13.44 -5.90
C PHE A 331 -9.76 14.08 -5.84
N GLY A 332 -9.62 15.30 -6.40
CA GLY A 332 -8.38 16.07 -6.32
C GLY A 332 -8.04 16.51 -4.89
N ALA A 333 -6.76 16.80 -4.65
CA ALA A 333 -6.26 17.13 -3.31
C ALA A 333 -7.03 18.29 -2.66
N GLN A 334 -7.26 18.18 -1.34
CA GLN A 334 -7.96 19.17 -0.52
C GLN A 334 -9.43 19.43 -0.93
N SER A 335 -10.04 18.53 -1.70
CA SER A 335 -11.45 18.66 -2.06
C SER A 335 -12.37 18.33 -0.88
N GLY A 336 -13.44 19.09 -0.73
CA GLY A 336 -14.52 18.84 0.22
C GLY A 336 -15.75 18.25 -0.48
N VAL A 337 -16.13 17.03 -0.11
CA VAL A 337 -17.33 16.36 -0.64
C VAL A 337 -18.44 16.50 0.37
N SER A 338 -19.41 17.37 0.09
CA SER A 338 -20.46 17.77 1.05
C SER A 338 -21.81 17.06 0.85
N GLY A 339 -21.94 16.19 -0.15
CA GLY A 339 -23.19 15.49 -0.44
C GLY A 339 -23.00 14.33 -1.43
N ASN A 340 -24.09 13.62 -1.70
CA ASN A 340 -24.09 12.48 -2.60
C ASN A 340 -23.56 12.83 -3.99
N ILE A 341 -22.68 12.01 -4.50
CA ILE A 341 -22.22 12.04 -5.89
C ILE A 341 -23.04 11.00 -6.67
N ARG A 342 -23.62 11.37 -7.80
CA ARG A 342 -24.52 10.50 -8.57
C ARG A 342 -23.87 9.85 -9.78
N LYS A 343 -22.72 10.34 -10.22
CA LYS A 343 -22.04 9.86 -11.43
C LYS A 343 -20.55 9.65 -11.15
N PRO A 344 -19.94 8.59 -11.70
CA PRO A 344 -18.48 8.48 -11.76
C PRO A 344 -17.84 9.70 -12.42
N GLY A 345 -16.63 10.06 -12.02
CA GLY A 345 -15.92 11.17 -12.63
C GLY A 345 -14.85 11.77 -11.74
N MET A 346 -14.23 12.83 -12.26
CA MET A 346 -13.18 13.57 -11.54
C MET A 346 -13.78 14.82 -10.91
N TYR A 347 -13.55 14.99 -9.61
CA TYR A 347 -14.06 16.09 -8.79
C TYR A 347 -12.90 16.83 -8.15
N GLN A 348 -12.95 18.15 -8.14
CA GLN A 348 -11.87 18.98 -7.57
C GLN A 348 -12.41 20.26 -6.95
N GLY A 349 -11.79 20.67 -5.83
CA GLY A 349 -11.98 21.96 -5.20
C GLY A 349 -10.68 22.42 -4.52
N SER A 350 -10.56 23.72 -4.17
CA SER A 350 -9.41 24.30 -3.46
C SER A 350 -8.05 24.28 -4.20
N PRO A 351 -7.92 24.71 -5.47
CA PRO A 351 -6.59 24.86 -6.06
C PRO A 351 -5.85 26.06 -5.44
N ALA A 352 -4.53 25.92 -5.22
CA ALA A 352 -3.68 27.05 -4.91
C ALA A 352 -3.54 27.93 -6.17
N ILE A 353 -3.80 29.21 -6.02
CA ILE A 353 -3.60 30.22 -7.05
C ILE A 353 -2.76 31.37 -6.50
N ASP A 354 -2.20 32.22 -7.38
CA ASP A 354 -1.45 33.40 -6.97
C ASP A 354 -2.17 34.21 -5.88
N ALA A 355 -1.43 34.64 -4.84
CA ALA A 355 -2.01 35.24 -3.63
C ALA A 355 -2.81 36.53 -3.93
N MET A 356 -2.42 37.32 -4.93
CA MET A 356 -3.15 38.54 -5.33
C MET A 356 -4.48 38.16 -5.97
N ASN A 357 -4.46 37.16 -6.86
CA ASN A 357 -5.65 36.66 -7.53
C ASN A 357 -6.59 35.98 -6.54
N TRP A 358 -6.06 35.21 -5.57
CA TRP A 358 -6.85 34.64 -4.49
C TRP A 358 -7.62 35.70 -3.71
N ARG A 359 -6.94 36.77 -3.24
CA ARG A 359 -7.57 37.84 -2.47
C ARG A 359 -8.70 38.52 -3.25
N ARG A 360 -8.55 38.74 -4.56
CA ARG A 360 -9.60 39.27 -5.43
C ARG A 360 -10.77 38.30 -5.61
N SER A 361 -10.45 37.01 -5.84
CA SER A 361 -11.46 35.97 -6.04
C SER A 361 -12.32 35.73 -4.81
N VAL A 362 -11.73 35.75 -3.61
CA VAL A 362 -12.48 35.59 -2.35
C VAL A 362 -13.50 36.72 -2.14
N ILE A 363 -13.16 37.96 -2.49
CA ILE A 363 -14.10 39.06 -2.42
C ILE A 363 -15.25 38.85 -3.41
N GLY A 364 -14.94 38.43 -4.65
CA GLY A 364 -15.95 38.09 -5.66
C GLY A 364 -16.84 36.95 -5.19
N PHE A 365 -16.24 35.86 -4.65
CA PHE A 365 -16.97 34.71 -4.15
C PHE A 365 -17.93 35.07 -3.01
N LYS A 366 -17.50 35.91 -2.05
CA LYS A 366 -18.34 36.40 -0.96
C LYS A 366 -19.56 37.19 -1.46
N ASN A 367 -19.39 37.96 -2.55
CA ASN A 367 -20.44 38.81 -3.11
C ASN A 367 -21.25 38.13 -4.23
N LEU A 368 -20.95 36.84 -4.55
CA LEU A 368 -21.58 36.13 -5.65
C LEU A 368 -23.12 36.08 -5.58
N PRO A 369 -23.78 35.89 -4.41
CA PRO A 369 -25.23 35.95 -4.32
C PRO A 369 -25.82 37.30 -4.76
N ASP A 370 -25.17 38.41 -4.37
CA ASP A 370 -25.61 39.76 -4.75
C ASP A 370 -25.39 40.02 -6.24
N ILE A 371 -24.27 39.55 -6.81
CA ILE A 371 -23.97 39.61 -8.23
C ILE A 371 -25.02 38.84 -9.03
N MET A 372 -25.36 37.62 -8.62
CA MET A 372 -26.42 36.82 -9.27
C MET A 372 -27.77 37.51 -9.24
N SER A 373 -28.17 38.11 -8.10
CA SER A 373 -29.41 38.83 -7.97
C SER A 373 -29.46 40.09 -8.89
N LYS A 374 -28.35 40.83 -9.02
CA LYS A 374 -28.23 41.96 -9.94
C LYS A 374 -28.34 41.51 -11.40
N LEU A 375 -27.70 40.41 -11.79
CA LEU A 375 -27.79 39.84 -13.13
C LEU A 375 -29.24 39.47 -13.48
N GLN A 376 -29.94 38.74 -12.62
CA GLN A 376 -31.35 38.40 -12.80
C GLN A 376 -32.27 39.62 -12.96
N ASN A 377 -31.99 40.71 -12.20
CA ASN A 377 -32.73 41.95 -12.34
C ASN A 377 -32.45 42.69 -13.66
N ILE A 378 -31.22 42.57 -14.20
CA ILE A 378 -30.88 43.13 -15.51
C ILE A 378 -31.58 42.32 -16.62
N GLU A 379 -31.54 40.98 -16.56
CA GLU A 379 -32.24 40.10 -17.52
C GLU A 379 -33.75 40.45 -17.59
N LYS A 380 -34.41 40.60 -16.42
CA LYS A 380 -35.82 41.00 -16.37
C LYS A 380 -36.14 42.39 -16.98
N LYS A 381 -35.16 43.28 -17.03
CA LYS A 381 -35.32 44.62 -17.64
C LYS A 381 -35.05 44.65 -19.14
N LEU A 382 -34.41 43.62 -19.66
CA LEU A 382 -34.09 43.46 -21.09
C LEU A 382 -35.13 42.64 -21.85
N GLN A 383 -36.01 41.93 -21.12
CA GLN A 383 -37.24 41.32 -21.65
C GLN A 383 -38.41 42.27 -21.63
#